data_d309562b2d0e5bf3e1acf69bc04debce
#
_entry.id   d309562b2d0e5bf3e1acf69bc04debce
#
_cell.length_a   1.000
_cell.length_b   1.000
_cell.length_c   1.000
_cell.angle_alpha   90.00
_cell.angle_beta   90.00
_cell.angle_gamma   90.00
#
_symmetry.space_group_name_H-M   'P 1'
#
loop_
_entity.id
_entity.type
_entity.pdbx_description
1 polymer ?
#
loop_
_entity_poly.entity_id
_entity_poly.type
_entity_poly.pdbx_seq_one_letter_code
_entity_poly.pdbx_strand_id
1 'polypeptide(L)'
;GTSGSGTGWGMDLLAAETFWMNTLMMTLTKGGIAPFIGDTLGSKAVSPLTFIYCHEIIDQALRLSSGLQLDSPSVGLSEIHDVGPGKGFVSAPSTLKNYKTGYYVSRIFPRWSMEKWLEAGQPHAQTRLKEYSIEFLKDLPAPEDYEELMRKGEEFVEEWERKRK
;
A
#
# COMPACT_ATOMS: atom_id res chain seq x y z
N GLY A 1 -9.09 -15.02 14.44
CA GLY A 1 -8.78 -14.40 13.18
C GLY A 1 -8.90 -12.90 13.28
N THR A 2 -7.86 -12.22 12.94
CA THR A 2 -7.83 -10.76 12.90
C THR A 2 -8.27 -10.27 11.51
N SER A 3 -9.43 -10.71 11.05
CA SER A 3 -10.10 -10.05 9.95
C SER A 3 -10.81 -8.83 10.51
N GLY A 4 -10.06 -7.76 10.79
CA GLY A 4 -10.68 -6.51 11.13
C GLY A 4 -11.31 -5.94 9.88
N SER A 5 -12.64 -5.96 9.82
CA SER A 5 -13.37 -5.07 8.93
C SER A 5 -12.90 -3.64 9.21
N GLY A 6 -12.65 -2.87 8.14
CA GLY A 6 -12.11 -1.52 8.27
C GLY A 6 -13.00 -0.63 9.14
N THR A 7 -12.42 -0.05 10.18
CA THR A 7 -13.12 0.87 11.08
C THR A 7 -13.23 2.28 10.50
N GLY A 8 -12.49 2.61 9.44
CA GLY A 8 -12.54 3.90 8.79
C GLY A 8 -13.88 4.20 8.11
N TRP A 9 -14.15 5.48 7.91
CA TRP A 9 -15.35 5.95 7.21
C TRP A 9 -15.09 6.17 5.71
N GLY A 10 -13.87 5.97 5.30
CA GLY A 10 -13.32 6.08 3.95
C GLY A 10 -11.83 5.87 4.01
N MET A 11 -11.05 6.46 3.10
CA MET A 11 -9.59 6.48 3.20
C MET A 11 -9.16 7.60 4.14
N ASP A 12 -9.29 7.36 5.44
CA ASP A 12 -8.98 8.27 6.54
C ASP A 12 -7.92 7.67 7.49
N LEU A 13 -7.59 8.39 8.56
CA LEU A 13 -6.57 7.95 9.52
C LEU A 13 -6.93 6.64 10.22
N LEU A 14 -8.23 6.41 10.51
CA LEU A 14 -8.70 5.18 11.14
C LEU A 14 -8.55 3.99 10.21
N ALA A 15 -8.89 4.16 8.94
CA ALA A 15 -8.69 3.14 7.91
C ALA A 15 -7.20 2.82 7.75
N ALA A 16 -6.34 3.85 7.66
CA ALA A 16 -4.91 3.68 7.50
C ALA A 16 -4.28 2.88 8.65
N GLU A 17 -4.62 3.20 9.89
CA GLU A 17 -4.16 2.48 11.08
C GLU A 17 -4.62 1.02 11.06
N THR A 18 -5.91 0.79 10.87
CA THR A 18 -6.49 -0.55 10.90
C THR A 18 -5.90 -1.46 9.83
N PHE A 19 -5.79 -0.97 8.59
CA PHE A 19 -5.21 -1.74 7.50
C PHE A 19 -3.75 -2.09 7.77
N TRP A 20 -2.96 -1.13 8.25
CA TRP A 20 -1.56 -1.36 8.58
C TRP A 20 -1.40 -2.40 9.69
N MET A 21 -2.10 -2.22 10.81
CA MET A 21 -2.00 -3.12 11.96
C MET A 21 -2.43 -4.54 11.61
N ASN A 22 -3.58 -4.70 10.95
CA ASN A 22 -4.09 -6.01 10.59
C ASN A 22 -3.16 -6.73 9.59
N THR A 23 -2.70 -6.03 8.56
CA THR A 23 -1.81 -6.61 7.55
C THR A 23 -0.48 -7.01 8.17
N LEU A 24 0.11 -6.17 8.99
CA LEU A 24 1.38 -6.47 9.66
C LEU A 24 1.24 -7.69 10.60
N MET A 25 0.20 -7.73 11.42
CA MET A 25 -0.04 -8.87 12.31
C MET A 25 -0.24 -10.17 11.54
N MET A 26 -0.95 -10.14 10.45
CA MET A 26 -1.17 -11.33 9.61
C MET A 26 0.09 -11.81 8.92
N THR A 27 0.92 -10.91 8.42
CA THR A 27 2.18 -11.27 7.76
C THR A 27 3.21 -11.81 8.76
N LEU A 28 3.35 -11.19 9.93
CA LEU A 28 4.27 -11.64 10.99
C LEU A 28 3.86 -12.99 11.57
N THR A 29 2.57 -13.23 11.75
CA THR A 29 2.05 -14.51 12.29
C THR A 29 1.94 -15.62 11.24
N LYS A 30 2.22 -15.31 9.96
CA LYS A 30 2.03 -16.21 8.82
C LYS A 30 0.59 -16.75 8.72
N GLY A 31 -0.38 -15.98 9.22
CA GLY A 31 -1.80 -16.34 9.25
C GLY A 31 -2.53 -16.22 7.91
N GLY A 32 -1.83 -15.76 6.88
CA GLY A 32 -2.43 -15.42 5.59
C GLY A 32 -3.12 -14.06 5.60
N ILE A 33 -3.49 -13.57 4.42
CA ILE A 33 -4.18 -12.29 4.26
C ILE A 33 -5.69 -12.56 4.23
N ALA A 34 -6.44 -11.88 5.10
CA ALA A 34 -7.89 -12.00 5.12
C ALA A 34 -8.51 -11.41 3.85
N PRO A 35 -9.66 -11.94 3.40
CA PRO A 35 -10.32 -11.47 2.18
C PRO A 35 -10.90 -10.05 2.27
N PHE A 36 -10.89 -9.44 3.45
CA PHE A 36 -11.44 -8.09 3.68
C PHE A 36 -10.36 -7.02 3.45
N ILE A 37 -9.96 -6.86 2.19
CA ILE A 37 -9.00 -5.85 1.78
C ILE A 37 -9.76 -4.65 1.23
N GLY A 38 -9.42 -3.45 1.71
CA GLY A 38 -9.98 -2.20 1.19
C GLY A 38 -11.39 -1.87 1.64
N ASP A 39 -11.98 -2.65 2.55
CA ASP A 39 -13.29 -2.38 3.11
C ASP A 39 -13.25 -1.29 4.21
N THR A 40 -14.33 -0.57 4.31
CA THR A 40 -14.55 0.48 5.33
C THR A 40 -15.97 0.37 5.89
N LEU A 41 -16.28 1.16 6.93
CA LEU A 41 -17.61 1.18 7.55
C LEU A 41 -18.11 -0.20 8.01
N GLY A 42 -17.21 -1.02 8.57
CA GLY A 42 -17.55 -2.37 9.01
C GLY A 42 -17.99 -3.28 7.86
N SER A 43 -17.27 -3.28 6.76
CA SER A 43 -17.55 -4.03 5.53
C SER A 43 -18.82 -3.60 4.78
N LYS A 44 -19.26 -2.36 4.99
CA LYS A 44 -20.43 -1.79 4.31
C LYS A 44 -20.06 -1.00 3.05
N ALA A 45 -18.80 -0.58 2.94
CA ALA A 45 -18.30 0.18 1.81
C ALA A 45 -16.92 -0.30 1.38
N VAL A 46 -16.62 -0.09 0.12
CA VAL A 46 -15.33 -0.39 -0.50
C VAL A 46 -15.01 0.72 -1.48
N SER A 47 -13.74 1.02 -1.64
CA SER A 47 -13.28 2.07 -2.54
C SER A 47 -12.02 1.63 -3.29
N PRO A 48 -11.87 1.98 -4.58
CA PRO A 48 -10.61 1.77 -5.29
C PRO A 48 -9.40 2.38 -4.58
N LEU A 49 -9.55 3.52 -3.93
CA LEU A 49 -8.48 4.14 -3.16
C LEU A 49 -8.01 3.25 -2.01
N THR A 50 -8.95 2.65 -1.27
CA THR A 50 -8.61 1.76 -0.15
C THR A 50 -7.94 0.49 -0.63
N PHE A 51 -8.36 -0.07 -1.77
CA PHE A 51 -7.67 -1.21 -2.39
C PHE A 51 -6.22 -0.89 -2.75
N ILE A 52 -6.00 0.22 -3.44
CA ILE A 52 -4.67 0.64 -3.88
C ILE A 52 -3.78 0.94 -2.68
N TYR A 53 -4.32 1.57 -1.65
CA TYR A 53 -3.61 1.80 -0.39
C TYR A 53 -3.26 0.50 0.33
N CYS A 54 -4.19 -0.45 0.42
CA CYS A 54 -3.92 -1.75 1.01
C CYS A 54 -2.82 -2.53 0.28
N HIS A 55 -2.74 -2.41 -1.06
CA HIS A 55 -1.67 -3.02 -1.83
C HIS A 55 -0.29 -2.50 -1.40
N GLU A 56 -0.15 -1.19 -1.22
CA GLU A 56 1.08 -0.58 -0.70
C GLU A 56 1.44 -1.11 0.70
N ILE A 57 0.45 -1.23 1.58
CA ILE A 57 0.65 -1.76 2.94
C ILE A 57 1.06 -3.23 2.92
N ILE A 58 0.43 -4.04 2.08
CA ILE A 58 0.74 -5.46 1.95
C ILE A 58 2.20 -5.63 1.51
N ASP A 59 2.65 -4.91 0.51
CA ASP A 59 4.01 -4.96 0.03
C ASP A 59 5.02 -4.54 1.12
N GLN A 60 4.72 -3.48 1.87
CA GLN A 60 5.54 -3.04 3.00
C GLN A 60 5.60 -4.11 4.10
N ALA A 61 4.47 -4.67 4.48
CA ALA A 61 4.38 -5.68 5.53
C ALA A 61 5.08 -6.98 5.14
N LEU A 62 4.94 -7.43 3.90
CA LEU A 62 5.66 -8.58 3.36
C LEU A 62 7.17 -8.34 3.36
N ARG A 63 7.61 -7.15 2.97
CA ARG A 63 9.02 -6.78 3.01
C ARG A 63 9.57 -6.79 4.43
N LEU A 64 8.82 -6.25 5.39
CA LEU A 64 9.22 -6.26 6.80
C LEU A 64 9.24 -7.68 7.38
N SER A 65 8.21 -8.48 7.12
CA SER A 65 8.06 -9.84 7.64
C SER A 65 9.03 -10.85 7.01
N SER A 66 9.62 -10.54 5.86
CA SER A 66 10.67 -11.37 5.25
C SER A 66 11.96 -11.43 6.09
N GLY A 67 12.10 -10.52 7.06
CA GLY A 67 13.21 -10.47 7.98
C GLY A 67 14.52 -10.03 7.34
N LEU A 68 15.60 -10.29 8.08
CA LEU A 68 16.97 -10.05 7.64
C LEU A 68 17.68 -11.39 7.42
N GLN A 69 18.49 -11.46 6.39
CA GLN A 69 19.41 -12.58 6.21
C GLN A 69 20.59 -12.39 7.18
N LEU A 70 20.79 -13.35 8.06
CA LEU A 70 21.82 -13.32 9.09
C LEU A 70 22.95 -14.35 8.84
N ASP A 71 23.08 -14.82 7.61
CA ASP A 71 24.21 -15.63 7.21
C ASP A 71 25.53 -14.82 7.20
N SER A 72 26.64 -15.49 7.38
CA SER A 72 27.97 -14.85 7.56
C SER A 72 28.31 -13.83 6.44
N PRO A 73 28.03 -14.08 5.15
CA PRO A 73 28.27 -13.08 4.10
C PRO A 73 27.36 -11.86 4.20
N SER A 74 26.11 -12.00 4.66
CA SER A 74 25.15 -10.89 4.74
C SER A 74 25.37 -9.99 5.96
N VAL A 75 26.02 -10.49 7.01
CA VAL A 75 26.41 -9.69 8.19
C VAL A 75 27.52 -8.68 7.85
N GLY A 76 28.29 -8.92 6.79
CA GLY A 76 29.26 -7.94 6.27
C GLY A 76 30.47 -7.69 7.19
N LEU A 77 30.86 -8.66 8.05
CA LEU A 77 31.99 -8.47 8.98
C LEU A 77 33.31 -8.11 8.29
N SER A 78 33.63 -8.72 7.15
CA SER A 78 34.80 -8.37 6.35
C SER A 78 34.74 -6.92 5.88
N GLU A 79 33.59 -6.48 5.40
CA GLU A 79 33.39 -5.10 4.91
C GLU A 79 33.47 -4.09 6.05
N ILE A 80 32.97 -4.44 7.26
CA ILE A 80 33.14 -3.59 8.45
C ILE A 80 34.62 -3.43 8.80
N HIS A 81 35.37 -4.52 8.72
CA HIS A 81 36.83 -4.50 8.96
C HIS A 81 37.54 -3.64 7.90
N ASP A 82 37.20 -3.77 6.62
CA ASP A 82 37.84 -3.06 5.51
C ASP A 82 37.55 -1.57 5.53
N VAL A 83 36.30 -1.19 5.89
CA VAL A 83 35.93 0.21 6.06
C VAL A 83 36.69 0.85 7.24
N GLY A 84 36.80 0.12 8.36
CA GLY A 84 37.52 0.57 9.52
C GLY A 84 36.86 1.75 10.28
N PRO A 85 37.43 2.11 11.44
CA PRO A 85 36.86 3.15 12.28
C PRO A 85 36.91 4.54 11.65
N GLY A 86 35.87 5.34 11.88
CA GLY A 86 35.78 6.73 11.42
C GLY A 86 35.43 6.92 9.93
N LYS A 87 35.23 5.84 9.17
CA LYS A 87 34.81 5.91 7.77
C LYS A 87 33.34 5.54 7.60
N GLY A 88 32.73 5.92 6.46
CA GLY A 88 31.33 5.66 6.16
C GLY A 88 31.11 4.48 5.22
N PHE A 89 29.93 3.87 5.29
CA PHE A 89 29.55 2.70 4.46
C PHE A 89 28.84 3.08 3.16
N VAL A 90 28.71 4.37 2.83
CA VAL A 90 27.94 4.82 1.64
C VAL A 90 28.50 4.25 0.33
N SER A 91 29.81 4.11 0.23
CA SER A 91 30.50 3.53 -0.93
C SER A 91 30.84 2.06 -0.78
N ALA A 92 30.44 1.42 0.30
CA ALA A 92 30.71 0.00 0.54
C ALA A 92 29.99 -0.88 -0.50
N PRO A 93 30.61 -1.97 -0.98
CA PRO A 93 30.03 -2.84 -2.01
C PRO A 93 28.64 -3.37 -1.69
N SER A 94 28.40 -3.78 -0.43
CA SER A 94 27.08 -4.23 0.02
C SER A 94 26.03 -3.12 -0.02
N THR A 95 26.39 -1.90 0.36
CA THR A 95 25.51 -0.72 0.26
C THR A 95 25.16 -0.45 -1.20
N LEU A 96 26.13 -0.36 -2.07
CA LEU A 96 25.92 -0.10 -3.51
C LEU A 96 25.07 -1.18 -4.18
N LYS A 97 25.23 -2.43 -3.77
CA LYS A 97 24.43 -3.56 -4.27
C LYS A 97 22.97 -3.48 -3.80
N ASN A 98 22.74 -3.10 -2.55
CA ASN A 98 21.44 -3.30 -1.89
C ASN A 98 20.64 -2.02 -1.67
N TYR A 99 21.18 -0.81 -1.89
CA TYR A 99 20.48 0.45 -1.53
C TYR A 99 19.14 0.65 -2.25
N LYS A 100 18.95 0.06 -3.43
CA LYS A 100 17.68 0.11 -4.18
C LYS A 100 16.68 -0.96 -3.77
N THR A 101 17.16 -2.10 -3.27
CA THR A 101 16.34 -3.29 -3.01
C THR A 101 16.25 -3.65 -1.52
N GLY A 102 17.14 -3.09 -0.70
CA GLY A 102 17.18 -3.34 0.74
C GLY A 102 15.98 -2.80 1.50
N TYR A 103 15.32 -1.79 0.96
CA TYR A 103 14.17 -1.12 1.58
C TYR A 103 12.96 -1.18 0.66
N TYR A 104 11.78 -1.14 1.26
CA TYR A 104 10.56 -0.89 0.49
C TYR A 104 10.54 0.54 -0.04
N VAL A 105 10.28 0.68 -1.32
CA VAL A 105 10.14 1.98 -1.99
C VAL A 105 8.73 2.06 -2.56
N SER A 106 7.90 2.90 -1.96
CA SER A 106 6.54 3.13 -2.43
C SER A 106 6.53 3.77 -3.81
N ARG A 107 5.63 3.32 -4.67
CA ARG A 107 5.34 3.95 -5.97
C ARG A 107 4.47 5.20 -5.81
N ILE A 108 3.65 5.23 -4.77
CA ILE A 108 2.66 6.30 -4.53
C ILE A 108 3.22 7.37 -3.59
N PHE A 109 3.95 6.94 -2.54
CA PHE A 109 4.43 7.80 -1.46
C PHE A 109 5.96 7.88 -1.46
N PRO A 110 6.58 8.66 -2.37
CA PRO A 110 8.03 8.78 -2.42
C PRO A 110 8.55 9.46 -1.15
N ARG A 111 9.71 9.01 -0.71
CA ARG A 111 10.43 9.63 0.42
C ARG A 111 11.17 10.87 -0.07
N TRP A 112 10.48 11.97 -0.12
CA TRP A 112 11.06 13.24 -0.53
C TRP A 112 11.79 13.96 0.63
N SER A 113 12.82 14.73 0.30
CA SER A 113 13.33 15.77 1.19
C SER A 113 12.29 16.91 1.27
N MET A 114 12.47 17.81 2.26
CA MET A 114 11.59 18.98 2.40
C MET A 114 11.62 19.85 1.14
N GLU A 115 12.80 20.10 0.58
CA GLU A 115 12.97 20.89 -0.64
C GLU A 115 12.17 20.31 -1.80
N LYS A 116 12.33 19.01 -2.02
CA LYS A 116 11.61 18.32 -3.10
C LYS A 116 10.09 18.30 -2.89
N TRP A 117 9.63 18.21 -1.65
CA TRP A 117 8.21 18.28 -1.33
C TRP A 117 7.64 19.69 -1.58
N LEU A 118 8.40 20.74 -1.24
CA LEU A 118 8.06 22.13 -1.53
C LEU A 118 7.99 22.39 -3.04
N GLU A 119 9.00 21.94 -3.80
CA GLU A 119 9.05 22.05 -5.27
C GLU A 119 7.85 21.32 -5.93
N ALA A 120 7.39 20.22 -5.35
CA ALA A 120 6.24 19.47 -5.84
C ALA A 120 4.88 20.08 -5.47
N GLY A 121 4.86 21.27 -4.85
CA GLY A 121 3.63 21.96 -4.47
C GLY A 121 2.99 21.44 -3.17
N GLN A 122 3.77 20.84 -2.30
CA GLN A 122 3.34 20.40 -0.95
C GLN A 122 2.13 19.44 -0.96
N PRO A 123 2.10 18.39 -1.80
CA PRO A 123 0.95 17.53 -1.91
C PRO A 123 0.71 16.74 -0.62
N HIS A 124 -0.56 16.61 -0.24
CA HIS A 124 -0.97 15.67 0.80
C HIS A 124 -0.95 14.23 0.28
N ALA A 125 -0.65 13.27 1.17
CA ALA A 125 -0.60 11.84 0.81
C ALA A 125 -1.93 11.35 0.21
N GLN A 126 -3.06 11.82 0.74
CA GLN A 126 -4.38 11.47 0.23
C GLN A 126 -4.62 11.99 -1.20
N THR A 127 -4.15 13.19 -1.51
CA THR A 127 -4.22 13.76 -2.86
C THR A 127 -3.42 12.91 -3.84
N ARG A 128 -2.20 12.54 -3.48
CA ARG A 128 -1.35 11.68 -4.30
C ARG A 128 -1.95 10.29 -4.53
N LEU A 129 -2.53 9.70 -3.48
CA LEU A 129 -3.23 8.42 -3.62
C LEU A 129 -4.38 8.52 -4.61
N LYS A 130 -5.17 9.60 -4.53
CA LYS A 130 -6.28 9.84 -5.43
C LYS A 130 -5.81 10.02 -6.88
N GLU A 131 -4.80 10.84 -7.11
CA GLU A 131 -4.22 11.07 -8.45
C GLU A 131 -3.68 9.77 -9.06
N TYR A 132 -2.90 9.02 -8.28
CA TYR A 132 -2.38 7.72 -8.70
C TYR A 132 -3.51 6.74 -9.02
N SER A 133 -4.56 6.70 -8.19
CA SER A 133 -5.69 5.79 -8.39
C SER A 133 -6.47 6.12 -9.66
N ILE A 134 -6.69 7.41 -9.95
CA ILE A 134 -7.35 7.85 -11.17
C ILE A 134 -6.52 7.44 -12.40
N GLU A 135 -5.22 7.66 -12.35
CA GLU A 135 -4.31 7.30 -13.45
C GLU A 135 -4.27 5.80 -13.68
N PHE A 136 -4.13 5.03 -12.59
CA PHE A 136 -4.11 3.57 -12.65
C PHE A 136 -5.40 2.97 -13.23
N LEU A 137 -6.56 3.55 -12.89
CA LEU A 137 -7.85 3.06 -13.34
C LEU A 137 -8.16 3.40 -14.80
N LYS A 138 -7.53 4.42 -15.38
CA LYS A 138 -7.76 4.81 -16.78
C LYS A 138 -7.46 3.70 -17.79
N ASP A 139 -6.40 2.94 -17.52
CA ASP A 139 -5.88 1.93 -18.44
C ASP A 139 -6.50 0.53 -18.20
N LEU A 140 -7.42 0.42 -17.24
CA LEU A 140 -8.10 -0.85 -16.98
C LEU A 140 -9.15 -1.09 -18.06
N PRO A 141 -9.13 -2.26 -18.71
CA PRO A 141 -10.18 -2.62 -19.65
C PRO A 141 -11.51 -2.74 -18.92
N ALA A 142 -12.57 -2.26 -19.53
CA ALA A 142 -13.92 -2.53 -19.05
C ALA A 142 -14.19 -4.05 -19.08
N PRO A 143 -14.93 -4.61 -18.10
CA PRO A 143 -15.40 -6.00 -18.19
C PRO A 143 -16.17 -6.26 -19.48
N GLU A 144 -16.12 -7.49 -20.00
CA GLU A 144 -16.81 -7.86 -21.25
C GLU A 144 -18.32 -7.62 -21.18
N ASP A 145 -18.91 -7.74 -19.99
CA ASP A 145 -20.35 -7.54 -19.73
C ASP A 145 -20.69 -6.13 -19.17
N TYR A 146 -19.75 -5.18 -19.27
CA TYR A 146 -19.88 -3.84 -18.65
C TYR A 146 -21.17 -3.12 -19.07
N GLU A 147 -21.47 -3.06 -20.36
CA GLU A 147 -22.65 -2.34 -20.86
C GLU A 147 -23.96 -3.01 -20.38
N GLU A 148 -24.01 -4.34 -20.35
CA GLU A 148 -25.16 -5.08 -19.85
C GLU A 148 -25.37 -4.87 -18.35
N LEU A 149 -24.27 -4.90 -17.57
CA LEU A 149 -24.31 -4.66 -16.12
C LEU A 149 -24.74 -3.22 -15.80
N MET A 150 -24.25 -2.23 -16.53
CA MET A 150 -24.64 -0.83 -16.36
C MET A 150 -26.13 -0.66 -16.62
N ARG A 151 -26.66 -1.18 -17.75
CA ARG A 151 -28.09 -1.12 -18.07
C ARG A 151 -28.95 -1.75 -17.00
N LYS A 152 -28.59 -2.95 -16.53
CA LYS A 152 -29.32 -3.65 -15.44
C LYS A 152 -29.27 -2.85 -14.13
N GLY A 153 -28.14 -2.20 -13.85
CA GLY A 153 -27.99 -1.32 -12.69
C GLY A 153 -28.89 -0.11 -12.74
N GLU A 154 -28.97 0.57 -13.88
CA GLU A 154 -29.84 1.72 -14.12
C GLU A 154 -31.32 1.32 -13.99
N GLU A 155 -31.75 0.24 -14.64
CA GLU A 155 -33.10 -0.30 -14.55
C GLU A 155 -33.47 -0.63 -13.07
N PHE A 156 -32.54 -1.20 -12.32
CA PHE A 156 -32.77 -1.50 -10.90
C PHE A 156 -32.95 -0.23 -10.07
N VAL A 157 -32.12 0.78 -10.28
CA VAL A 157 -32.21 2.07 -9.56
C VAL A 157 -33.53 2.75 -9.86
N GLU A 158 -33.96 2.83 -11.14
CA GLU A 158 -35.22 3.40 -11.53
C GLU A 158 -36.43 2.69 -10.92
N GLU A 159 -36.39 1.35 -10.89
CA GLU A 159 -37.44 0.54 -10.26
C GLU A 159 -37.50 0.76 -8.75
N TRP A 160 -36.34 0.85 -8.11
CA TRP A 160 -36.23 1.11 -6.66
C TRP A 160 -36.76 2.50 -6.29
N GLU A 161 -36.40 3.54 -7.07
CA GLU A 161 -36.90 4.89 -6.87
C GLU A 161 -38.43 4.98 -7.05
N ARG A 162 -38.98 4.28 -8.04
CA ARG A 162 -40.43 4.22 -8.29
C ARG A 162 -41.19 3.57 -7.13
N LYS A 163 -40.63 2.55 -6.48
CA LYS A 163 -41.26 1.89 -5.32
C LYS A 163 -41.19 2.70 -4.03
N ARG A 164 -40.39 3.76 -4.01
CA ARG A 164 -40.17 4.60 -2.85
C ARG A 164 -41.02 5.87 -2.84
N LYS A 165 -41.62 6.21 -3.96
CA LYS A 165 -42.64 7.26 -4.09
C LYS A 165 -44.03 6.70 -3.79
#